data_4a58f6a1d698df61324427a87136024b
#
_entry.id   4a58f6a1d698df61324427a87136024b
#
_cell.length_a   1.000
_cell.length_b   1.000
_cell.length_c   1.000
_cell.angle_alpha   90.00
_cell.angle_beta   90.00
_cell.angle_gamma   90.00
#
_symmetry.space_group_name_H-M   'P 1'
#
loop_
_entity.id
_entity.type
_entity.pdbx_description
1 polymer ?
#
loop_
_entity_poly.entity_id
_entity_poly.type
_entity_poly.pdbx_seq_one_letter_code
_entity_poly.pdbx_strand_id
1 'polypeptide(L)'
;NLVERSTQESADMRWGSFELKTSKITTQITDKTIKFNHTFIASSQVSNYVVGFRLRDSSGTHILGTNTKLERLNTETITKGSQATIEWVFPNVLSDGTYFIDTAIQETNGVAVIEWWDEAVTLKIRKDRHVPYGVDLDYSVSLK
;
A
#
# COMPACT_ATOMS: atom_id res chain seq x y z
N ASN A 1 -4.94 -15.66 2.40
CA ASN A 1 -5.66 -15.21 1.22
C ASN A 1 -4.82 -14.28 0.37
N LEU A 2 -4.84 -14.50 -0.93
CA LEU A 2 -4.13 -13.69 -1.89
C LEU A 2 -5.13 -12.94 -2.77
N VAL A 3 -5.00 -11.62 -2.82
CA VAL A 3 -5.80 -10.78 -3.69
C VAL A 3 -4.86 -10.10 -4.69
N GLU A 4 -5.17 -10.24 -5.96
CA GLU A 4 -4.45 -9.59 -7.04
C GLU A 4 -5.40 -8.69 -7.82
N ARG A 5 -4.96 -7.47 -8.14
CA ARG A 5 -5.80 -6.50 -8.83
C ARG A 5 -5.08 -5.97 -10.07
N SER A 6 -5.82 -5.89 -11.16
CA SER A 6 -5.35 -5.27 -12.39
C SER A 6 -5.27 -3.75 -12.23
N THR A 7 -4.21 -3.15 -12.75
CA THR A 7 -4.04 -1.70 -12.79
C THR A 7 -5.08 -0.99 -13.66
N GLN A 8 -5.79 -1.72 -14.50
CA GLN A 8 -6.78 -1.16 -15.41
C GLN A 8 -8.11 -0.87 -14.75
N GLU A 9 -8.40 -1.47 -13.58
CA GLU A 9 -9.70 -1.39 -12.93
C GLU A 9 -10.06 -0.02 -12.37
N SER A 10 -9.06 0.84 -12.08
CA SER A 10 -9.27 2.15 -11.47
C SER A 10 -8.45 3.22 -12.17
N ALA A 11 -8.34 3.15 -13.50
CA ALA A 11 -7.48 4.04 -14.27
C ALA A 11 -7.86 5.51 -14.16
N ASP A 12 -9.13 5.83 -13.98
CA ASP A 12 -9.65 7.18 -13.81
C ASP A 12 -9.33 7.81 -12.44
N MET A 13 -8.96 6.99 -11.47
CA MET A 13 -8.56 7.43 -10.12
C MET A 13 -7.04 7.55 -9.98
N ARG A 14 -6.34 7.61 -11.06
CA ARG A 14 -4.90 7.49 -11.15
C ARG A 14 -4.33 8.63 -11.98
N TRP A 15 -3.31 9.32 -11.46
CA TRP A 15 -2.72 10.48 -12.13
C TRP A 15 -1.26 10.67 -11.75
N GLY A 16 -0.55 11.46 -12.51
CA GLY A 16 0.85 11.77 -12.32
C GLY A 16 1.60 11.87 -13.65
N SER A 17 2.93 11.98 -13.57
CA SER A 17 3.79 11.99 -14.75
C SER A 17 3.98 10.59 -15.36
N PHE A 18 3.79 9.55 -14.56
CA PHE A 18 3.93 8.14 -14.92
C PHE A 18 5.31 7.72 -15.44
N GLU A 19 6.35 8.42 -15.04
CA GLU A 19 7.72 7.95 -15.29
C GLU A 19 7.96 6.60 -14.62
N LEU A 20 7.31 6.37 -13.48
CA LEU A 20 7.12 5.05 -12.86
C LEU A 20 5.63 4.79 -12.82
N LYS A 21 5.21 3.64 -13.29
CA LYS A 21 3.80 3.29 -13.37
C LYS A 21 3.56 1.92 -12.76
N THR A 22 2.62 1.84 -11.85
CA THR A 22 2.25 0.57 -11.24
C THR A 22 1.76 -0.40 -12.31
N SER A 23 2.36 -1.58 -12.33
CA SER A 23 1.99 -2.67 -13.24
C SER A 23 1.22 -3.76 -12.52
N LYS A 24 1.44 -3.93 -11.21
CA LYS A 24 0.82 -5.01 -10.45
C LYS A 24 0.84 -4.70 -8.97
N ILE A 25 -0.25 -5.04 -8.31
CA ILE A 25 -0.35 -5.01 -6.85
C ILE A 25 -0.92 -6.34 -6.41
N THR A 26 -0.27 -6.99 -5.44
CA THR A 26 -0.80 -8.20 -4.81
C THR A 26 -0.86 -8.00 -3.31
N THR A 27 -1.86 -8.60 -2.68
CA THR A 27 -1.98 -8.60 -1.22
C THR A 27 -2.17 -10.03 -0.73
N GLN A 28 -1.55 -10.31 0.40
CA GLN A 28 -1.73 -11.57 1.11
C GLN A 28 -2.11 -11.25 2.54
N ILE A 29 -3.27 -11.74 2.97
CA ILE A 29 -3.86 -11.38 4.24
C ILE A 29 -4.06 -12.64 5.07
N THR A 30 -3.55 -12.61 6.29
CA THR A 30 -3.87 -13.57 7.34
C THR A 30 -4.46 -12.82 8.53
N ASP A 31 -4.94 -13.53 9.55
CA ASP A 31 -5.44 -12.88 10.77
C ASP A 31 -4.37 -12.04 11.46
N LYS A 32 -3.10 -12.37 11.28
CA LYS A 32 -1.97 -11.73 11.97
C LYS A 32 -1.19 -10.75 11.12
N THR A 33 -1.20 -10.92 9.79
CA THR A 33 -0.27 -10.19 8.93
C THR A 33 -0.94 -9.78 7.62
N ILE A 34 -0.57 -8.61 7.15
CA ILE A 34 -0.88 -8.15 5.80
C ILE A 34 0.45 -7.99 5.05
N LYS A 35 0.53 -8.61 3.88
CA LYS A 35 1.63 -8.41 2.95
C LYS A 35 1.08 -7.73 1.70
N PHE A 36 1.77 -6.67 1.27
CA PHE A 36 1.36 -5.88 0.14
C PHE A 36 2.57 -5.66 -0.76
N ASN A 37 2.48 -6.15 -2.00
CA ASN A 37 3.54 -6.03 -3.00
C ASN A 37 3.12 -5.04 -4.08
N HIS A 38 3.92 -4.02 -4.27
CA HIS A 38 3.69 -2.96 -5.23
C HIS A 38 4.79 -2.99 -6.28
N THR A 39 4.45 -3.41 -7.50
CA THR A 39 5.37 -3.50 -8.62
C THR A 39 5.09 -2.39 -9.63
N PHE A 40 6.14 -1.72 -10.07
CA PHE A 40 6.04 -0.64 -11.04
C PHE A 40 7.13 -0.73 -12.09
N ILE A 41 6.88 -0.15 -13.26
CA ILE A 41 7.77 -0.18 -14.43
C ILE A 41 8.16 1.26 -14.76
N ALA A 42 9.43 1.44 -15.13
CA ALA A 42 9.96 2.74 -15.52
C ALA A 42 9.82 2.98 -17.02
N SER A 43 9.24 4.13 -17.39
CA SER A 43 9.21 4.59 -18.78
C SER A 43 10.43 5.45 -19.12
N SER A 44 11.17 5.88 -18.11
CA SER A 44 12.43 6.61 -18.23
C SER A 44 13.29 6.25 -17.01
N GLN A 45 14.56 6.65 -17.03
CA GLN A 45 15.40 6.46 -15.85
C GLN A 45 14.94 7.40 -14.74
N VAL A 46 14.73 6.85 -13.54
CA VAL A 46 14.26 7.60 -12.37
C VAL A 46 15.15 7.31 -11.17
N SER A 47 15.57 8.36 -10.50
CA SER A 47 16.32 8.32 -9.24
C SER A 47 15.56 9.13 -8.20
N ASN A 48 15.88 8.90 -6.92
CA ASN A 48 15.41 9.75 -5.82
C ASN A 48 13.87 9.86 -5.77
N TYR A 49 13.21 8.72 -5.72
CA TYR A 49 11.76 8.65 -5.60
C TYR A 49 11.37 8.04 -4.25
N VAL A 50 10.14 8.33 -3.83
CA VAL A 50 9.53 7.81 -2.60
C VAL A 50 8.27 7.05 -2.98
N VAL A 51 8.16 5.82 -2.50
CA VAL A 51 6.98 4.99 -2.69
C VAL A 51 6.26 4.87 -1.36
N GLY A 52 4.96 5.07 -1.37
CA GLY A 52 4.18 5.00 -0.15
C GLY A 52 2.77 4.47 -0.38
N PHE A 53 2.08 4.26 0.71
CA PHE A 53 0.68 3.89 0.69
C PHE A 53 -0.01 4.43 1.94
N ARG A 54 -1.32 4.55 1.85
CA ARG A 54 -2.17 4.79 3.00
C ARG A 54 -3.36 3.84 2.94
N LEU A 55 -3.84 3.45 4.09
CA LEU A 55 -4.99 2.59 4.23
C LEU A 55 -6.08 3.36 4.95
N ARG A 56 -7.28 3.36 4.38
CA ARG A 56 -8.43 4.04 4.95
C ARG A 56 -9.60 3.08 5.04
N ASP A 57 -10.51 3.36 5.97
CA ASP A 57 -11.73 2.58 6.12
C ASP A 57 -12.80 3.00 5.09
N SER A 58 -13.95 2.35 5.13
CA SER A 58 -15.03 2.61 4.20
C SER A 58 -15.67 4.00 4.37
N SER A 59 -15.47 4.67 5.49
CA SER A 59 -15.94 6.04 5.71
C SER A 59 -14.92 7.08 5.26
N GLY A 60 -13.73 6.65 4.81
CA GLY A 60 -12.66 7.54 4.36
C GLY A 60 -11.67 7.93 5.44
N THR A 61 -11.82 7.41 6.67
CA THR A 61 -10.87 7.69 7.75
C THR A 61 -9.54 7.01 7.47
N HIS A 62 -8.46 7.79 7.52
CA HIS A 62 -7.10 7.26 7.34
C HIS A 62 -6.68 6.54 8.61
N ILE A 63 -6.39 5.23 8.47
CA ILE A 63 -6.07 4.36 9.59
C ILE A 63 -4.57 4.24 9.80
N LEU A 64 -3.84 3.95 8.73
CA LEU A 64 -2.39 3.79 8.76
C LEU A 64 -1.80 4.07 7.39
N GLY A 65 -0.51 4.22 7.34
CA GLY A 65 0.23 4.42 6.12
C GLY A 65 1.68 4.73 6.43
N THR A 66 2.51 4.57 5.42
CA THR A 66 3.93 4.90 5.50
C THR A 66 4.52 5.06 4.12
N ASN A 67 5.81 5.33 4.05
CA ASN A 67 6.52 5.43 2.79
C ASN A 67 7.99 5.04 2.97
N THR A 68 8.69 4.85 1.87
CA THR A 68 10.10 4.42 1.88
C THR A 68 11.00 5.41 2.58
N LYS A 69 10.68 6.70 2.56
CA LYS A 69 11.49 7.72 3.24
C LYS A 69 11.35 7.60 4.76
N LEU A 70 10.14 7.45 5.27
CA LEU A 70 9.88 7.24 6.71
C LEU A 70 10.55 5.96 7.20
N GLU A 71 10.54 4.90 6.40
CA GLU A 71 11.14 3.62 6.77
C GLU A 71 12.63 3.55 6.45
N ARG A 72 13.22 4.64 6.00
CA ARG A 72 14.66 4.76 5.72
C ARG A 72 15.16 3.75 4.69
N LEU A 73 14.32 3.43 3.71
CA LEU A 73 14.72 2.62 2.58
C LEU A 73 15.21 3.54 1.46
N ASN A 74 16.46 3.37 1.04
CA ASN A 74 16.98 4.06 -0.12
C ASN A 74 16.47 3.35 -1.38
N THR A 75 15.69 4.08 -2.17
CA THR A 75 15.25 3.57 -3.44
C THR A 75 16.38 3.67 -4.45
N GLU A 76 16.66 2.56 -5.13
CA GLU A 76 17.70 2.53 -6.14
C GLU A 76 17.21 3.15 -7.44
N THR A 77 18.16 3.73 -8.20
CA THR A 77 17.86 4.20 -9.56
C THR A 77 17.30 3.05 -10.39
N ILE A 78 16.19 3.29 -11.05
CA ILE A 78 15.58 2.34 -11.96
C ILE A 78 15.74 2.83 -13.39
N THR A 79 16.19 1.95 -14.28
CA THR A 79 16.42 2.28 -15.68
C THR A 79 15.18 2.06 -16.52
N LYS A 80 15.10 2.74 -17.65
CA LYS A 80 13.98 2.62 -18.58
C LYS A 80 13.70 1.16 -18.95
N GLY A 81 12.44 0.75 -18.84
CA GLY A 81 11.99 -0.60 -19.14
C GLY A 81 12.16 -1.59 -18.01
N SER A 82 12.85 -1.23 -16.94
CA SER A 82 13.03 -2.09 -15.78
C SER A 82 11.86 -1.95 -14.83
N GLN A 83 11.68 -2.97 -14.00
CA GLN A 83 10.66 -2.95 -12.95
C GLN A 83 11.29 -3.14 -11.60
N ALA A 84 10.58 -2.68 -10.57
CA ALA A 84 10.94 -2.87 -9.18
C ALA A 84 9.68 -3.20 -8.38
N THR A 85 9.87 -3.86 -7.25
CA THR A 85 8.78 -4.20 -6.34
C THR A 85 9.14 -3.74 -4.94
N ILE A 86 8.23 -3.00 -4.32
CA ILE A 86 8.30 -2.68 -2.90
C ILE A 86 7.37 -3.66 -2.18
N GLU A 87 7.90 -4.37 -1.21
CA GLU A 87 7.12 -5.26 -0.37
C GLU A 87 6.89 -4.62 0.99
N TRP A 88 5.62 -4.45 1.34
CA TRP A 88 5.20 -3.98 2.65
C TRP A 88 4.67 -5.15 3.46
N VAL A 89 5.13 -5.29 4.69
CA VAL A 89 4.63 -6.30 5.62
C VAL A 89 4.34 -5.62 6.95
N PHE A 90 3.13 -5.78 7.44
CA PHE A 90 2.74 -5.15 8.69
C PHE A 90 1.69 -5.99 9.43
N PRO A 91 1.56 -5.81 10.76
CA PRO A 91 0.57 -6.53 11.54
C PRO A 91 -0.85 -6.21 11.06
N ASN A 92 -1.70 -7.24 11.00
CA ASN A 92 -3.11 -7.02 10.70
C ASN A 92 -3.84 -6.59 11.98
N VAL A 93 -3.83 -5.30 12.23
CA VAL A 93 -4.52 -4.68 13.36
C VAL A 93 -5.94 -4.23 13.01
N LEU A 94 -6.42 -4.59 11.84
CA LEU A 94 -7.72 -4.14 11.36
C LEU A 94 -8.84 -5.01 11.92
N SER A 95 -9.93 -4.37 12.33
CA SER A 95 -11.18 -5.05 12.64
C SER A 95 -11.87 -5.47 11.35
N ASP A 96 -12.86 -6.37 11.43
CA ASP A 96 -13.65 -6.78 10.27
C ASP A 96 -14.21 -5.55 9.54
N GLY A 97 -14.12 -5.56 8.24
CA GLY A 97 -14.63 -4.47 7.42
C GLY A 97 -13.98 -4.40 6.04
N THR A 98 -14.36 -3.38 5.32
CA THR A 98 -13.79 -3.07 4.00
C THR A 98 -12.89 -1.87 4.11
N TYR A 99 -11.68 -1.99 3.54
CA TYR A 99 -10.65 -0.96 3.57
C TYR A 99 -10.09 -0.75 2.17
N PHE A 100 -9.52 0.43 1.96
CA PHE A 100 -8.92 0.79 0.69
C PHE A 100 -7.47 1.17 0.89
N ILE A 101 -6.61 0.76 -0.03
CA ILE A 101 -5.23 1.21 -0.08
C ILE A 101 -5.08 2.17 -1.26
N ASP A 102 -4.60 3.36 -0.96
CA ASP A 102 -4.15 4.32 -1.96
C ASP A 102 -2.63 4.23 -2.04
N THR A 103 -2.07 4.27 -3.24
CA THR A 103 -0.62 4.26 -3.43
C THR A 103 -0.13 5.57 -4.02
N ALA A 104 1.12 5.90 -3.71
CA ALA A 104 1.76 7.09 -4.22
C ALA A 104 3.23 6.82 -4.53
N ILE A 105 3.69 7.36 -5.65
CA ILE A 105 5.10 7.45 -5.99
C ILE A 105 5.37 8.92 -6.28
N GLN A 106 6.32 9.49 -5.57
CA GLN A 106 6.64 10.92 -5.64
C GLN A 106 8.13 11.11 -5.75
N GLU A 107 8.54 12.27 -6.26
CA GLU A 107 9.93 12.69 -6.13
C GLU A 107 10.27 12.94 -4.67
N THR A 108 11.53 12.73 -4.32
CA THR A 108 12.00 12.85 -2.93
C THR A 108 11.74 14.23 -2.34
N ASN A 109 11.77 15.27 -3.16
CA ASN A 109 11.48 16.64 -2.72
C ASN A 109 9.99 16.90 -2.43
N GLY A 110 9.12 15.94 -2.78
CA GLY A 110 7.69 16.06 -2.55
C GLY A 110 6.96 17.01 -3.47
N VAL A 111 7.62 17.58 -4.47
CA VAL A 111 7.03 18.59 -5.36
C VAL A 111 6.25 17.94 -6.51
N ALA A 112 6.80 16.88 -7.10
CA ALA A 112 6.19 16.25 -8.25
C ALA A 112 5.62 14.88 -7.91
N VAL A 113 4.41 14.62 -8.38
CA VAL A 113 3.75 13.32 -8.27
C VAL A 113 4.07 12.50 -9.50
N ILE A 114 4.70 11.35 -9.30
CA ILE A 114 5.00 10.40 -10.38
C ILE A 114 3.77 9.54 -10.65
N GLU A 115 3.14 9.02 -9.60
CA GLU A 115 1.87 8.32 -9.72
C GLU A 115 1.11 8.43 -8.39
N TRP A 116 -0.13 8.85 -8.46
CA TRP A 116 -1.07 8.78 -7.35
C TRP A 116 -2.24 7.92 -7.79
N TRP A 117 -2.59 6.92 -6.98
CA TRP A 117 -3.66 6.01 -7.32
C TRP A 117 -4.57 5.80 -6.12
N ASP A 118 -5.75 6.40 -6.16
CA ASP A 118 -6.77 6.20 -5.13
C ASP A 118 -7.46 4.85 -5.35
N GLU A 119 -7.72 4.18 -4.23
CA GLU A 119 -8.37 2.87 -4.25
C GLU A 119 -7.66 1.87 -5.17
N ALA A 120 -6.35 1.85 -5.13
CA ALA A 120 -5.58 0.89 -5.90
C ALA A 120 -5.91 -0.55 -5.49
N VAL A 121 -6.27 -0.77 -4.22
CA VAL A 121 -6.66 -2.07 -3.69
C VAL A 121 -7.85 -1.93 -2.76
N THR A 122 -8.77 -2.87 -2.83
CA THR A 122 -9.84 -3.06 -1.84
C THR A 122 -9.50 -4.27 -1.00
N LEU A 123 -9.47 -4.10 0.32
CA LEU A 123 -9.25 -5.17 1.28
C LEU A 123 -10.55 -5.48 2.00
N LYS A 124 -10.89 -6.76 2.09
CA LYS A 124 -12.00 -7.23 2.92
C LYS A 124 -11.43 -8.05 4.05
N ILE A 125 -11.57 -7.55 5.27
CA ILE A 125 -11.02 -8.18 6.47
C ILE A 125 -12.13 -8.96 7.16
N ARG A 126 -11.87 -10.23 7.39
CA ARG A 126 -12.70 -11.15 8.15
C ARG A 126 -11.80 -12.01 9.00
N LYS A 127 -11.92 -11.88 10.30
CA LYS A 127 -11.14 -12.64 11.25
C LYS A 127 -12.00 -13.60 12.02
N ASP A 128 -11.40 -14.66 12.57
CA ASP A 128 -12.10 -15.60 13.45
C ASP A 128 -12.52 -14.91 14.75
N ARG A 129 -11.72 -13.95 15.21
CA ARG A 129 -12.00 -13.13 16.36
C ARG A 129 -12.64 -11.81 15.92
N HIS A 130 -13.86 -11.56 16.36
CA HIS A 130 -14.61 -10.35 15.98
C HIS A 130 -14.53 -9.32 17.09
N VAL A 131 -13.72 -8.28 16.87
CA VAL A 131 -13.52 -7.18 17.80
C VAL A 131 -14.43 -6.02 17.41
N PRO A 132 -15.28 -5.53 18.35
CA PRO A 132 -16.23 -4.44 18.02
C PRO A 132 -15.61 -3.04 18.10
N TYR A 133 -14.30 -2.96 18.07
CA TYR A 133 -13.57 -1.69 18.15
C TYR A 133 -12.81 -1.43 16.85
N GLY A 134 -12.26 -0.24 16.71
CA GLY A 134 -11.59 0.17 15.48
C GLY A 134 -10.31 -0.59 15.17
N VAL A 135 -9.63 -1.07 16.20
CA VAL A 135 -8.34 -1.73 16.07
C VAL A 135 -8.33 -3.03 16.85
N ASP A 136 -7.80 -4.07 16.22
CA ASP A 136 -7.63 -5.40 16.81
C ASP A 136 -6.14 -5.64 17.10
N LEU A 137 -5.75 -5.37 18.32
CA LEU A 137 -4.37 -5.56 18.77
C LEU A 137 -4.20 -6.93 19.44
N ASP A 138 -2.95 -7.38 19.53
CA ASP A 138 -2.59 -8.50 20.35
C ASP A 138 -2.48 -8.02 21.80
N TYR A 139 -3.30 -8.59 22.68
CA TYR A 139 -3.28 -8.28 24.10
C TYR A 139 -2.79 -9.49 24.89
N SER A 140 -2.14 -9.22 26.00
CA SER A 140 -1.94 -10.22 27.03
C SER A 140 -2.72 -9.82 28.27
N VAL A 141 -3.29 -10.80 28.96
CA VAL A 141 -4.04 -10.57 30.18
C VAL A 141 -3.76 -11.69 31.17
N SER A 142 -3.63 -11.35 32.44
CA SER A 142 -3.43 -12.33 33.49
C SER A 142 -4.19 -11.92 34.76
N LEU A 143 -4.69 -12.92 35.45
CA LEU A 143 -5.30 -12.74 36.75
C LEU A 143 -4.25 -13.02 37.82
N LYS A 144 -4.06 -12.06 38.74
CA LYS A 144 -3.05 -12.18 39.80
C LYS A 144 -3.69 -12.12 41.19
#